data_e637251e5691d806d5339f76e2670c49
#
_entry.id   e637251e5691d806d5339f76e2670c49
#
_cell.length_a   1.000
_cell.length_b   1.000
_cell.length_c   1.000
_cell.angle_alpha   90.00
_cell.angle_beta   90.00
_cell.angle_gamma   90.00
#
_symmetry.space_group_name_H-M   'P 1'
#
loop_
_entity.id
_entity.type
_entity.pdbx_description
1 polymer ?
#
loop_
_entity_poly.entity_id
_entity_poly.type
_entity_poly.pdbx_seq_one_letter_code
_entity_poly.pdbx_strand_id
1 'polypeptide(L)'
;DPEEVAEIQEQIGDDWPFEFLGSRELGGTAFLDGMWARLGIDRVIKALLKKRAFQIPVERLLFAMTANRALAPSSKLHMEHWVAEKAHIEGLPEVQVQQLYRAMDFLLEAHDEIQHDVFFSVANLFNLEVDLLFLDTTSTYFEIEGEDEDVENGGESLDEGLRKRGAESKD
;
A
#
# COMPACT_ATOMS: atom_id res chain seq x y z
N ASP A 1 7.74 -11.15 19.23
CA ASP A 1 8.26 -12.53 19.29
C ASP A 1 7.90 -13.18 20.64
N PRO A 2 7.44 -14.46 20.68
CA PRO A 2 7.12 -15.12 21.95
C PRO A 2 8.29 -15.17 22.95
N GLU A 3 9.53 -15.24 22.45
CA GLU A 3 10.74 -15.20 23.31
C GLU A 3 10.93 -13.82 23.95
N GLU A 4 10.70 -12.74 23.20
CA GLU A 4 10.79 -11.36 23.69
C GLU A 4 9.71 -11.06 24.74
N VAL A 5 8.51 -11.62 24.57
CA VAL A 5 7.42 -11.53 25.56
C VAL A 5 7.80 -12.26 26.85
N ALA A 6 8.41 -13.44 26.75
CA ALA A 6 8.86 -14.20 27.91
C ALA A 6 9.97 -13.50 28.70
N GLU A 7 10.95 -12.89 28.00
CA GLU A 7 12.01 -12.11 28.64
C GLU A 7 11.48 -10.88 29.38
N ILE A 8 10.53 -10.16 28.78
CA ILE A 8 9.88 -9.01 29.41
C ILE A 8 9.07 -9.45 30.64
N GLN A 9 8.37 -10.56 30.56
CA GLN A 9 7.56 -11.09 31.66
C GLN A 9 8.43 -11.56 32.82
N GLU A 10 9.60 -12.14 32.56
CA GLU A 10 10.58 -12.52 33.59
C GLU A 10 11.19 -11.28 34.29
N GLN A 11 11.41 -10.18 33.56
CA GLN A 11 11.92 -8.92 34.14
C GLN A 11 10.88 -8.18 35.01
N ILE A 12 9.59 -8.31 34.70
CA ILE A 12 8.50 -7.62 35.39
C ILE A 12 8.09 -8.34 36.68
N GLY A 13 8.26 -9.69 36.75
CA GLY A 13 7.89 -10.50 37.89
C GLY A 13 6.38 -10.81 38.00
N ASP A 14 6.02 -11.82 38.81
CA ASP A 14 4.64 -12.30 38.94
C ASP A 14 3.68 -11.35 39.65
N ASP A 15 4.20 -10.31 40.34
CA ASP A 15 3.41 -9.33 41.11
C ASP A 15 2.94 -8.13 40.24
N TRP A 16 3.22 -8.13 38.92
CA TRP A 16 2.80 -7.06 38.05
C TRP A 16 1.32 -7.17 37.66
N PRO A 17 0.48 -6.13 37.90
CA PRO A 17 -0.97 -6.22 37.70
C PRO A 17 -1.41 -6.19 36.22
N PHE A 18 -0.47 -6.19 35.29
CA PHE A 18 -0.75 -6.12 33.86
C PHE A 18 -0.16 -7.32 33.13
N GLU A 19 -0.90 -7.86 32.19
CA GLU A 19 -0.45 -8.87 31.25
C GLU A 19 0.16 -8.21 30.02
N PHE A 20 1.37 -8.59 29.61
CA PHE A 20 2.00 -8.12 28.37
C PHE A 20 1.44 -8.92 27.20
N LEU A 21 0.58 -8.29 26.37
CA LEU A 21 -0.06 -8.93 25.23
C LEU A 21 0.75 -8.81 23.93
N GLY A 22 1.72 -7.90 23.87
CA GLY A 22 2.57 -7.68 22.69
C GLY A 22 3.00 -6.23 22.52
N SER A 23 3.88 -6.00 21.58
CA SER A 23 4.31 -4.66 21.17
C SER A 23 4.22 -4.48 19.66
N ARG A 24 3.91 -3.27 19.21
CA ARG A 24 3.91 -2.91 17.79
C ARG A 24 4.64 -1.60 17.58
N GLU A 25 5.35 -1.49 16.45
CA GLU A 25 6.07 -0.28 16.09
C GLU A 25 5.10 0.86 15.78
N LEU A 26 5.29 2.00 16.42
CA LEU A 26 4.47 3.20 16.24
C LEU A 26 5.22 4.32 15.50
N GLY A 27 6.52 4.46 15.72
CA GLY A 27 7.27 5.66 15.31
C GLY A 27 7.18 5.99 13.83
N GLY A 28 7.45 5.00 12.96
CA GLY A 28 7.40 5.18 11.53
C GLY A 28 6.00 5.48 11.00
N THR A 29 5.00 4.75 11.47
CA THR A 29 3.61 4.94 11.06
C THR A 29 3.05 6.27 11.55
N ALA A 30 3.32 6.68 12.79
CA ALA A 30 2.90 7.97 13.33
C ALA A 30 3.53 9.15 12.57
N PHE A 31 4.81 9.05 12.22
CA PHE A 31 5.48 10.09 11.42
C PHE A 31 4.83 10.23 10.03
N LEU A 32 4.63 9.10 9.33
CA LEU A 32 3.99 9.10 8.00
C LEU A 32 2.54 9.57 8.06
N ASP A 33 1.79 9.23 9.11
CA ASP A 33 0.41 9.69 9.28
C ASP A 33 0.35 11.21 9.52
N GLY A 34 1.28 11.75 10.29
CA GLY A 34 1.45 13.19 10.44
C GLY A 34 1.74 13.90 9.11
N MET A 35 2.59 13.31 8.26
CA MET A 35 2.84 13.84 6.90
C MET A 35 1.60 13.72 6.00
N TRP A 36 0.91 12.58 6.03
CA TRP A 36 -0.31 12.32 5.28
C TRP A 36 -1.38 13.37 5.55
N ALA A 37 -1.61 13.66 6.83
CA ALA A 37 -2.53 14.70 7.27
C ALA A 37 -2.06 16.11 6.89
N ARG A 38 -0.76 16.41 7.05
CA ARG A 38 -0.18 17.72 6.71
C ARG A 38 -0.26 18.04 5.23
N LEU A 39 -0.04 17.06 4.38
CA LEU A 39 -0.18 17.17 2.92
C LEU A 39 -1.66 17.22 2.48
N GLY A 40 -2.59 16.97 3.38
CA GLY A 40 -4.03 17.00 3.11
C GLY A 40 -4.56 15.79 2.34
N ILE A 41 -3.77 14.72 2.20
CA ILE A 41 -4.14 13.52 1.44
C ILE A 41 -5.37 12.87 2.06
N ASP A 42 -5.43 12.76 3.39
CA ASP A 42 -6.57 12.25 4.13
C ASP A 42 -7.86 13.01 3.84
N ARG A 43 -7.79 14.35 3.77
CA ARG A 43 -8.92 15.23 3.50
C ARG A 43 -9.47 15.04 2.09
N VAL A 44 -8.58 14.95 1.10
CA VAL A 44 -8.96 14.71 -0.30
C VAL A 44 -9.68 13.38 -0.42
N ILE A 45 -9.08 12.28 0.08
CA ILE A 45 -9.68 10.96 0.00
C ILE A 45 -11.02 10.91 0.74
N LYS A 46 -11.09 11.43 1.97
CA LYS A 46 -12.34 11.48 2.75
C LYS A 46 -13.43 12.31 2.05
N ALA A 47 -13.08 13.39 1.34
CA ALA A 47 -14.02 14.18 0.59
C ALA A 47 -14.65 13.40 -0.58
N LEU A 48 -13.83 12.65 -1.32
CA LEU A 48 -14.27 11.80 -2.42
C LEU A 48 -15.11 10.60 -1.93
N LEU A 49 -14.78 10.05 -0.78
CA LEU A 49 -15.54 8.95 -0.15
C LEU A 49 -16.93 9.37 0.31
N LYS A 50 -17.18 10.64 0.66
CA LYS A 50 -18.51 11.14 1.06
C LYS A 50 -19.58 10.94 -0.01
N LYS A 51 -19.19 10.89 -1.28
CA LYS A 51 -20.07 10.67 -2.42
C LYS A 51 -20.33 9.18 -2.72
N ARG A 52 -19.75 8.27 -1.94
CA ARG A 52 -19.72 6.82 -2.19
C ARG A 52 -20.05 6.06 -0.90
N ALA A 53 -20.79 4.95 -1.02
CA ALA A 53 -21.17 4.13 0.14
C ALA A 53 -20.17 3.00 0.38
N PHE A 54 -19.06 3.30 1.03
CA PHE A 54 -18.13 2.29 1.50
C PHE A 54 -18.39 1.91 2.96
N GLN A 55 -18.34 0.61 3.27
CA GLN A 55 -18.45 0.07 4.63
C GLN A 55 -17.08 -0.20 5.26
N ILE A 56 -15.99 -0.02 4.51
CA ILE A 56 -14.61 -0.25 4.92
C ILE A 56 -13.87 1.08 5.05
N PRO A 57 -12.85 1.17 5.90
CA PRO A 57 -12.07 2.39 6.11
C PRO A 57 -11.06 2.63 4.97
N VAL A 58 -11.56 2.92 3.76
CA VAL A 58 -10.75 3.01 2.53
C VAL A 58 -9.55 3.94 2.70
N GLU A 59 -9.73 5.09 3.32
CA GLU A 59 -8.65 6.07 3.52
C GLU A 59 -7.52 5.48 4.39
N ARG A 60 -7.86 4.80 5.50
CA ARG A 60 -6.87 4.14 6.35
C ARG A 60 -6.19 2.96 5.66
N LEU A 61 -6.90 2.22 4.82
CA LEU A 61 -6.34 1.13 4.03
C LEU A 61 -5.33 1.65 2.98
N LEU A 62 -5.63 2.77 2.32
CA LEU A 62 -4.69 3.43 1.40
C LEU A 62 -3.45 3.94 2.14
N PHE A 63 -3.64 4.57 3.32
CA PHE A 63 -2.55 4.96 4.18
C PHE A 63 -1.68 3.76 4.57
N ALA A 64 -2.30 2.65 5.03
CA ALA A 64 -1.58 1.43 5.42
C ALA A 64 -0.73 0.87 4.27
N MET A 65 -1.27 0.83 3.05
CA MET A 65 -0.52 0.38 1.87
C MET A 65 0.68 1.29 1.56
N THR A 66 0.52 2.59 1.72
CA THR A 66 1.59 3.58 1.53
C THR A 66 2.66 3.44 2.62
N ALA A 67 2.25 3.33 3.88
CA ALA A 67 3.15 3.14 5.01
C ALA A 67 3.92 1.81 4.91
N ASN A 68 3.24 0.71 4.56
CA ASN A 68 3.90 -0.57 4.32
C ASN A 68 4.95 -0.48 3.20
N ARG A 69 4.62 0.21 2.10
CA ARG A 69 5.58 0.39 0.99
C ARG A 69 6.82 1.16 1.41
N ALA A 70 6.68 2.11 2.31
CA ALA A 70 7.78 2.96 2.79
C ALA A 70 8.63 2.29 3.88
N LEU A 71 8.00 1.54 4.81
CA LEU A 71 8.65 1.03 6.02
C LEU A 71 9.03 -0.45 5.93
N ALA A 72 8.17 -1.28 5.33
CA ALA A 72 8.36 -2.73 5.24
C ALA A 72 7.73 -3.28 3.95
N PRO A 73 8.31 -2.99 2.76
CA PRO A 73 7.73 -3.37 1.48
C PRO A 73 7.40 -4.86 1.40
N SER A 74 6.12 -5.18 1.19
CA SER A 74 5.65 -6.56 1.14
C SER A 74 4.42 -6.72 0.25
N SER A 75 3.99 -7.97 0.04
CA SER A 75 2.76 -8.26 -0.69
C SER A 75 1.51 -7.83 0.10
N LYS A 76 0.38 -7.64 -0.60
CA LYS A 76 -0.90 -7.32 0.05
C LYS A 76 -1.32 -8.40 1.06
N LEU A 77 -1.04 -9.67 0.76
CA LEU A 77 -1.32 -10.77 1.68
C LEU A 77 -0.49 -10.68 2.97
N HIS A 78 0.79 -10.31 2.85
CA HIS A 78 1.66 -10.16 4.02
C HIS A 78 1.33 -8.93 4.86
N MET A 79 0.65 -7.94 4.30
CA MET A 79 0.21 -6.75 5.04
C MET A 79 -0.78 -7.05 6.17
N GLU A 80 -1.61 -8.10 6.06
CA GLU A 80 -2.51 -8.52 7.15
C GLU A 80 -1.69 -8.79 8.43
N HIS A 81 -0.64 -9.59 8.29
CA HIS A 81 0.26 -9.92 9.39
C HIS A 81 1.04 -8.68 9.88
N TRP A 82 1.55 -7.87 8.96
CA TRP A 82 2.31 -6.66 9.31
C TRP A 82 1.48 -5.67 10.15
N VAL A 83 0.24 -5.42 9.78
CA VAL A 83 -0.67 -4.53 10.56
C VAL A 83 -1.08 -5.18 11.87
N ALA A 84 -1.33 -6.49 11.88
CA ALA A 84 -1.76 -7.18 13.09
C ALA A 84 -0.68 -7.26 14.17
N GLU A 85 0.59 -7.50 13.78
CA GLU A 85 1.65 -7.89 14.72
C GLU A 85 2.83 -6.91 14.79
N LYS A 86 3.11 -6.15 13.73
CA LYS A 86 4.34 -5.35 13.64
C LYS A 86 4.10 -3.85 13.72
N ALA A 87 3.04 -3.33 13.09
CA ALA A 87 2.82 -1.89 12.98
C ALA A 87 1.54 -1.46 13.67
N HIS A 88 1.61 -0.35 14.42
CA HIS A 88 0.41 0.29 14.92
C HIS A 88 -0.03 1.39 13.94
N ILE A 89 -1.27 1.28 13.45
CA ILE A 89 -1.90 2.30 12.62
C ILE A 89 -3.19 2.77 13.31
N GLU A 90 -3.24 4.05 13.64
CA GLU A 90 -4.40 4.64 14.29
C GLU A 90 -5.65 4.49 13.44
N GLY A 91 -6.72 3.99 14.05
CA GLY A 91 -7.99 3.73 13.35
C GLY A 91 -8.03 2.51 12.42
N LEU A 92 -6.98 1.67 12.46
CA LEU A 92 -6.92 0.45 11.66
C LEU A 92 -6.30 -0.71 12.47
N PRO A 93 -7.04 -1.33 13.39
CA PRO A 93 -6.52 -2.40 14.27
C PRO A 93 -6.19 -3.68 13.51
N GLU A 94 -6.90 -3.95 12.43
CA GLU A 94 -6.73 -5.14 11.58
C GLU A 94 -7.06 -4.82 10.12
N VAL A 95 -6.56 -5.64 9.21
CA VAL A 95 -6.75 -5.52 7.77
C VAL A 95 -7.01 -6.90 7.18
N GLN A 96 -7.92 -6.99 6.22
CA GLN A 96 -8.13 -8.16 5.38
C GLN A 96 -7.70 -7.85 3.94
N VAL A 97 -7.08 -8.80 3.26
CA VAL A 97 -6.56 -8.61 1.89
C VAL A 97 -7.64 -8.14 0.91
N GLN A 98 -8.89 -8.62 1.05
CA GLN A 98 -10.01 -8.20 0.21
C GLN A 98 -10.35 -6.72 0.39
N GLN A 99 -10.15 -6.17 1.59
CA GLN A 99 -10.37 -4.74 1.86
C GLN A 99 -9.31 -3.89 1.17
N LEU A 100 -8.04 -4.37 1.13
CA LEU A 100 -6.96 -3.72 0.39
C LEU A 100 -7.27 -3.65 -1.11
N TYR A 101 -7.72 -4.75 -1.72
CA TYR A 101 -8.10 -4.75 -3.14
C TYR A 101 -9.25 -3.78 -3.42
N ARG A 102 -10.29 -3.76 -2.58
CA ARG A 102 -11.39 -2.79 -2.73
C ARG A 102 -10.94 -1.33 -2.59
N ALA A 103 -9.97 -1.08 -1.71
CA ALA A 103 -9.37 0.25 -1.59
C ALA A 103 -8.55 0.62 -2.84
N MET A 104 -7.88 -0.35 -3.46
CA MET A 104 -7.17 -0.14 -4.74
C MET A 104 -8.15 0.12 -5.89
N ASP A 105 -9.29 -0.56 -5.96
CA ASP A 105 -10.32 -0.30 -6.96
C ASP A 105 -10.83 1.15 -6.84
N PHE A 106 -11.10 1.61 -5.61
CA PHE A 106 -11.44 3.02 -5.39
C PHE A 106 -10.32 3.97 -5.84
N LEU A 107 -9.05 3.66 -5.53
CA LEU A 107 -7.91 4.48 -5.92
C LEU A 107 -7.81 4.58 -7.45
N LEU A 108 -8.03 3.47 -8.16
CA LEU A 108 -8.02 3.44 -9.62
C LEU A 108 -9.16 4.27 -10.22
N GLU A 109 -10.39 4.14 -9.70
CA GLU A 109 -11.54 4.91 -10.16
C GLU A 109 -11.43 6.42 -9.90
N ALA A 110 -10.79 6.82 -8.79
CA ALA A 110 -10.67 8.20 -8.36
C ALA A 110 -9.27 8.79 -8.64
N HIS A 111 -8.45 8.10 -9.44
CA HIS A 111 -7.04 8.43 -9.65
C HIS A 111 -6.83 9.88 -10.06
N ASP A 112 -7.51 10.34 -11.10
CA ASP A 112 -7.33 11.69 -11.65
C ASP A 112 -7.76 12.78 -10.66
N GLU A 113 -8.90 12.56 -9.97
CA GLU A 113 -9.42 13.48 -8.96
C GLU A 113 -8.46 13.56 -7.76
N ILE A 114 -7.97 12.42 -7.28
CA ILE A 114 -7.01 12.37 -6.16
C ILE A 114 -5.71 13.06 -6.55
N GLN A 115 -5.15 12.76 -7.72
CA GLN A 115 -3.92 13.35 -8.20
C GLN A 115 -4.03 14.87 -8.30
N HIS A 116 -5.11 15.36 -8.91
CA HIS A 116 -5.38 16.78 -9.04
C HIS A 116 -5.49 17.48 -7.67
N ASP A 117 -6.36 16.97 -6.79
CA ASP A 117 -6.65 17.64 -5.52
C ASP A 117 -5.48 17.58 -4.55
N VAL A 118 -4.72 16.47 -4.53
CA VAL A 118 -3.49 16.35 -3.73
C VAL A 118 -2.42 17.29 -4.27
N PHE A 119 -2.24 17.39 -5.60
CA PHE A 119 -1.29 18.33 -6.18
C PHE A 119 -1.58 19.75 -5.72
N PHE A 120 -2.82 20.23 -5.83
CA PHE A 120 -3.17 21.58 -5.38
C PHE A 120 -3.06 21.78 -3.87
N SER A 121 -3.37 20.75 -3.08
CA SER A 121 -3.17 20.80 -1.63
C SER A 121 -1.69 21.00 -1.27
N VAL A 122 -0.80 20.27 -1.92
CA VAL A 122 0.66 20.35 -1.72
C VAL A 122 1.22 21.66 -2.27
N ALA A 123 0.83 22.06 -3.48
CA ALA A 123 1.28 23.31 -4.10
C ALA A 123 0.92 24.52 -3.24
N ASN A 124 -0.32 24.57 -2.73
CA ASN A 124 -0.76 25.62 -1.81
C ASN A 124 -0.01 25.59 -0.49
N LEU A 125 0.25 24.40 0.09
CA LEU A 125 0.96 24.26 1.36
C LEU A 125 2.40 24.80 1.29
N PHE A 126 3.09 24.56 0.19
CA PHE A 126 4.48 24.96 -0.01
C PHE A 126 4.64 26.25 -0.82
N ASN A 127 3.52 26.88 -1.24
CA ASN A 127 3.51 28.04 -2.12
C ASN A 127 4.39 27.84 -3.36
N LEU A 128 4.23 26.65 -4.00
CA LEU A 128 5.02 26.26 -5.15
C LEU A 128 4.49 26.93 -6.42
N GLU A 129 5.38 27.63 -7.12
CA GLU A 129 5.19 27.99 -8.53
C GLU A 129 5.84 26.88 -9.37
N VAL A 130 5.06 26.19 -10.20
CA VAL A 130 5.57 25.08 -11.02
C VAL A 130 5.95 25.62 -12.39
N ASP A 131 7.21 25.96 -12.56
CA ASP A 131 7.77 26.46 -13.83
C ASP A 131 8.34 25.32 -14.70
N LEU A 132 8.63 24.16 -14.12
CA LEU A 132 9.30 23.05 -14.79
C LEU A 132 8.74 21.70 -14.35
N LEU A 133 8.36 20.86 -15.31
CA LEU A 133 7.90 19.50 -15.11
C LEU A 133 8.93 18.52 -15.65
N PHE A 134 9.45 17.63 -14.77
CA PHE A 134 10.26 16.49 -15.17
C PHE A 134 9.36 15.26 -15.29
N LEU A 135 9.42 14.59 -16.44
CA LEU A 135 8.76 13.31 -16.67
C LEU A 135 9.82 12.22 -16.71
N ASP A 136 9.68 11.24 -15.84
CA ASP A 136 10.48 10.01 -15.84
C ASP A 136 9.58 8.79 -15.99
N THR A 137 10.08 7.78 -16.71
CA THR A 137 9.36 6.53 -16.95
C THR A 137 9.96 5.42 -16.08
N THR A 138 9.08 4.68 -15.39
CA THR A 138 9.50 3.51 -14.61
C THR A 138 9.47 2.26 -15.49
N SER A 139 10.61 1.57 -15.61
CA SER A 139 10.67 0.27 -16.25
C SER A 139 10.31 -0.83 -15.23
N THR A 140 9.45 -1.75 -15.64
CA THR A 140 9.11 -2.94 -14.85
C THR A 140 9.53 -4.17 -15.63
N TYR A 141 10.23 -5.10 -14.99
CA TYR A 141 10.63 -6.38 -15.56
C TYR A 141 10.36 -7.51 -14.58
N PHE A 142 10.22 -8.70 -15.12
CA PHE A 142 10.10 -9.92 -14.33
C PHE A 142 11.44 -10.67 -14.40
N GLU A 143 11.96 -11.04 -13.25
CA GLU A 143 13.09 -11.96 -13.16
C GLU A 143 12.57 -13.38 -13.00
N ILE A 144 13.08 -14.31 -13.82
CA ILE A 144 12.84 -15.75 -13.73
C ILE A 144 14.17 -16.44 -13.50
N GLU A 145 14.19 -17.48 -12.66
CA GLU A 145 15.41 -18.20 -12.25
C GLU A 145 15.99 -19.11 -13.35
N GLY A 146 15.33 -19.24 -14.48
CA GLY A 146 15.77 -20.06 -15.60
C GLY A 146 15.06 -19.69 -16.90
N GLU A 147 15.62 -20.09 -18.02
CA GLU A 147 14.94 -20.03 -19.31
C GLU A 147 13.80 -21.06 -19.31
N ASP A 148 12.65 -20.68 -19.88
CA ASP A 148 11.57 -21.64 -20.12
C ASP A 148 12.09 -22.76 -21.00
N GLU A 149 11.97 -24.02 -20.54
CA GLU A 149 12.30 -25.18 -21.37
C GLU A 149 11.39 -25.15 -22.60
N ASP A 150 11.98 -25.16 -23.80
CA ASP A 150 11.27 -25.26 -25.02
C ASP A 150 10.43 -26.58 -25.01
N VAL A 151 9.11 -26.45 -24.91
CA VAL A 151 8.22 -27.56 -24.98
C VAL A 151 8.27 -28.10 -26.43
N GLU A 152 9.07 -29.10 -26.66
CA GLU A 152 9.20 -29.81 -27.95
C GLU A 152 7.88 -30.53 -28.36
N ASN A 153 6.75 -29.89 -28.32
CA ASN A 153 5.50 -30.42 -28.83
C ASN A 153 4.70 -29.31 -29.51
N GLY A 154 5.01 -29.05 -30.78
CA GLY A 154 4.07 -28.64 -31.82
C GLY A 154 3.16 -27.42 -31.57
N GLY A 155 3.49 -26.54 -30.64
CA GLY A 155 2.74 -25.31 -30.35
C GLY A 155 3.51 -24.08 -30.83
N GLU A 156 2.82 -23.18 -31.49
CA GLU A 156 3.33 -21.83 -31.80
C GLU A 156 3.96 -21.19 -30.56
N SER A 157 5.14 -20.63 -30.70
CA SER A 157 5.79 -19.93 -29.57
C SER A 157 4.88 -18.80 -29.08
N LEU A 158 4.88 -18.56 -27.75
CA LEU A 158 4.09 -17.47 -27.13
C LEU A 158 4.35 -16.10 -27.79
N ASP A 159 5.58 -15.89 -28.30
CA ASP A 159 5.98 -14.68 -29.01
C ASP A 159 5.25 -14.52 -30.37
N GLU A 160 5.00 -15.62 -31.05
CA GLU A 160 4.28 -15.62 -32.32
C GLU A 160 2.77 -15.42 -32.13
N GLY A 161 2.21 -15.93 -31.05
CA GLY A 161 0.81 -15.70 -30.67
C GLY A 161 0.55 -14.25 -30.24
N LEU A 162 1.49 -13.61 -29.57
CA LEU A 162 1.39 -12.20 -29.19
C LEU A 162 1.53 -11.26 -30.39
N ARG A 163 2.40 -11.59 -31.36
CA ARG A 163 2.55 -10.81 -32.60
C ARG A 163 1.29 -10.90 -33.48
N LYS A 164 0.65 -12.05 -33.58
CA LYS A 164 -0.61 -12.22 -34.30
C LYS A 164 -1.75 -11.41 -33.69
N ARG A 165 -1.89 -11.42 -32.35
CA ARG A 165 -2.91 -10.61 -31.65
C ARG A 165 -2.68 -9.09 -31.79
N GLY A 166 -1.42 -8.64 -31.85
CA GLY A 166 -1.08 -7.22 -32.08
C GLY A 166 -1.35 -6.76 -33.50
N ALA A 167 -1.41 -7.66 -34.49
CA ALA A 167 -1.72 -7.34 -35.88
C ALA A 167 -3.24 -7.24 -36.15
N GLU A 168 -4.08 -7.99 -35.42
CA GLU A 168 -5.54 -7.96 -35.55
C GLU A 168 -6.22 -6.76 -34.84
N SER A 169 -5.50 -6.01 -34.04
CA SER A 169 -6.02 -4.84 -33.30
C SER A 169 -5.89 -3.49 -34.03
N LYS A 170 -5.62 -3.50 -35.35
CA LYS A 170 -5.41 -2.28 -36.16
C LYS A 170 -6.39 -2.08 -37.30
N ASP A 171 -7.55 -2.76 -37.28
CA ASP A 171 -8.67 -2.50 -38.21
C ASP A 171 -9.89 -1.91 -37.46
#